data_d4b1a816d4e17e4a1391f612413dc6bd
#
_entry.id   d4b1a816d4e17e4a1391f612413dc6bd
#
_cell.length_a   1.000
_cell.length_b   1.000
_cell.length_c   1.000
_cell.angle_alpha   90.00
_cell.angle_beta   90.00
_cell.angle_gamma   90.00
#
_symmetry.space_group_name_H-M   'P 1'
#
loop_
_entity.id
_entity.type
_entity.pdbx_description
1 polymer ?
#
loop_
_entity_poly.entity_id
_entity_poly.type
_entity_poly.pdbx_seq_one_letter_code
_entity_poly.pdbx_strand_id
1 'polypeptide(L)'
;FQGQQTTFKCWSPEAEAVSLLIYQSGVAGADDRLLTLPMVQEDNCWQVTTEENVKELFYTFEFQRDGQKVEAVDLYAKAVGINGNRGAIIDLKETDPEGWQETHGVGQQSITDAYIWELHVEDFSGAENSGISPENRGKYLAFTEKKTHLVGDESQPTGMAYLKELGINYVHLLPIFDFDNDETSSAYNWG
;
A
#
# COMPACT_ATOMS: atom_id res chain seq x y z
N PHE A 1 -7.08 11.52 -11.71
CA PHE A 1 -8.30 12.32 -11.47
C PHE A 1 -8.14 13.73 -12.03
N GLN A 2 -9.13 14.20 -12.78
CA GLN A 2 -9.28 15.62 -13.13
C GLN A 2 -10.73 16.03 -12.80
N GLY A 3 -10.92 16.63 -11.63
CA GLY A 3 -12.25 16.91 -11.11
C GLY A 3 -13.03 15.62 -10.78
N GLN A 4 -14.22 15.44 -11.39
CA GLN A 4 -15.02 14.22 -11.22
C GLN A 4 -14.70 13.13 -12.25
N GLN A 5 -13.80 13.40 -13.20
CA GLN A 5 -13.47 12.44 -14.26
C GLN A 5 -12.23 11.62 -13.90
N THR A 6 -12.28 10.32 -14.22
CA THR A 6 -11.13 9.41 -14.09
C THR A 6 -10.84 8.77 -15.43
N THR A 7 -9.60 8.88 -15.89
CA THR A 7 -9.12 8.23 -17.13
C THR A 7 -8.24 7.04 -16.78
N PHE A 8 -8.56 5.90 -17.37
CA PHE A 8 -7.78 4.67 -17.28
C PHE A 8 -7.08 4.42 -18.59
N LYS A 9 -5.82 3.99 -18.52
CA LYS A 9 -5.01 3.64 -19.68
C LYS A 9 -4.24 2.36 -19.43
N CYS A 10 -4.19 1.48 -20.44
CA CYS A 10 -3.27 0.35 -20.40
C CYS A 10 -2.62 0.15 -21.78
N TRP A 11 -1.45 -0.43 -21.76
CA TRP A 11 -0.74 -0.80 -22.97
C TRP A 11 -0.97 -2.27 -23.28
N SER A 12 -1.57 -2.55 -24.40
CA SER A 12 -1.80 -3.92 -24.88
C SER A 12 -1.93 -3.92 -26.40
N PRO A 13 -0.80 -3.94 -27.14
CA PRO A 13 -0.81 -3.79 -28.59
C PRO A 13 -1.42 -4.99 -29.33
N GLU A 14 -1.46 -6.15 -28.70
CA GLU A 14 -1.96 -7.40 -29.31
C GLU A 14 -3.39 -7.75 -28.92
N ALA A 15 -4.04 -6.96 -28.05
CA ALA A 15 -5.43 -7.17 -27.69
C ALA A 15 -6.36 -6.75 -28.85
N GLU A 16 -7.39 -7.55 -29.11
CA GLU A 16 -8.46 -7.25 -30.07
C GLU A 16 -9.50 -6.31 -29.47
N ALA A 17 -9.71 -6.41 -28.15
CA ALA A 17 -10.57 -5.53 -27.36
C ALA A 17 -10.09 -5.52 -25.91
N VAL A 18 -10.32 -4.39 -25.23
CA VAL A 18 -10.08 -4.24 -23.79
C VAL A 18 -11.30 -3.60 -23.15
N SER A 19 -11.68 -4.10 -21.98
CA SER A 19 -12.70 -3.50 -21.14
C SER A 19 -12.13 -3.21 -19.76
N LEU A 20 -12.48 -2.05 -19.21
CA LEU A 20 -12.27 -1.73 -17.79
C LEU A 20 -13.42 -2.33 -16.99
N LEU A 21 -13.12 -3.08 -15.95
CA LEU A 21 -14.06 -3.63 -15.01
C LEU A 21 -13.92 -2.91 -13.66
N ILE A 22 -15.01 -2.39 -13.12
CA ILE A 22 -15.04 -1.69 -11.83
C ILE A 22 -15.80 -2.53 -10.82
N TYR A 23 -15.27 -2.64 -9.60
CA TYR A 23 -15.76 -3.47 -8.51
C TYR A 23 -15.93 -2.67 -7.22
N GLN A 24 -16.86 -3.13 -6.39
CA GLN A 24 -17.12 -2.53 -5.09
C GLN A 24 -16.00 -2.80 -4.07
N SER A 25 -15.39 -3.99 -4.11
CA SER A 25 -14.39 -4.42 -3.13
C SER A 25 -13.08 -4.87 -3.78
N GLY A 26 -12.00 -4.95 -2.98
CA GLY A 26 -10.71 -5.49 -3.39
C GLY A 26 -10.60 -7.02 -3.35
N VAL A 27 -11.71 -7.73 -3.06
CA VAL A 27 -11.73 -9.20 -2.91
C VAL A 27 -11.93 -9.88 -4.27
N ALA A 28 -10.98 -10.70 -4.69
CA ALA A 28 -11.11 -11.48 -5.91
C ALA A 28 -12.26 -12.50 -5.82
N GLY A 29 -12.98 -12.69 -6.95
CA GLY A 29 -14.06 -13.67 -7.04
C GLY A 29 -15.38 -13.25 -6.39
N ALA A 30 -15.45 -12.07 -5.76
CA ALA A 30 -16.72 -11.51 -5.29
C ALA A 30 -17.58 -11.10 -6.48
N ASP A 31 -18.88 -11.40 -6.40
CA ASP A 31 -19.87 -10.98 -7.41
C ASP A 31 -20.34 -9.55 -7.12
N ASP A 32 -19.40 -8.61 -7.26
CA ASP A 32 -19.56 -7.21 -6.86
C ASP A 32 -19.15 -6.23 -7.96
N ARG A 33 -19.17 -6.70 -9.23
CA ARG A 33 -18.86 -5.86 -10.38
C ARG A 33 -19.96 -4.81 -10.60
N LEU A 34 -19.56 -3.54 -10.58
CA LEU A 34 -20.46 -2.40 -10.76
C LEU A 34 -20.57 -1.96 -12.21
N LEU A 35 -19.42 -1.87 -12.91
CA LEU A 35 -19.36 -1.35 -14.28
C LEU A 35 -18.47 -2.21 -15.17
N THR A 36 -18.81 -2.22 -16.46
CA THR A 36 -17.95 -2.72 -17.54
C THR A 36 -17.91 -1.65 -18.61
N LEU A 37 -16.76 -1.07 -18.85
CA LEU A 37 -16.57 0.04 -19.79
C LEU A 37 -15.64 -0.40 -20.93
N PRO A 38 -16.13 -0.48 -22.17
CA PRO A 38 -15.27 -0.77 -23.32
C PRO A 38 -14.25 0.36 -23.48
N MET A 39 -13.00 0.00 -23.77
CA MET A 39 -11.91 0.96 -23.98
C MET A 39 -11.70 1.19 -25.48
N VAL A 40 -11.20 2.37 -25.81
CA VAL A 40 -10.86 2.75 -27.19
C VAL A 40 -9.35 2.65 -27.35
N GLN A 41 -8.92 2.07 -28.47
CA GLN A 41 -7.51 2.00 -28.81
C GLN A 41 -7.06 3.30 -29.48
N GLU A 42 -6.01 3.87 -28.95
CA GLU A 42 -5.27 4.99 -29.53
C GLU A 42 -3.78 4.60 -29.57
N ASP A 43 -3.22 4.51 -30.75
CA ASP A 43 -1.91 3.92 -31.00
C ASP A 43 -1.87 2.48 -30.46
N ASN A 44 -0.94 2.17 -29.55
CA ASN A 44 -0.84 0.85 -28.88
C ASN A 44 -1.39 0.85 -27.46
N CYS A 45 -2.08 1.92 -27.07
CA CYS A 45 -2.70 2.07 -25.75
C CYS A 45 -4.22 2.03 -25.85
N TRP A 46 -4.82 1.44 -24.84
CA TRP A 46 -6.27 1.44 -24.66
C TRP A 46 -6.63 2.46 -23.58
N GLN A 47 -7.69 3.23 -23.80
CA GLN A 47 -8.12 4.22 -22.83
C GLN A 47 -9.65 4.31 -22.73
N VAL A 48 -10.12 4.68 -21.54
CA VAL A 48 -11.51 5.04 -21.27
C VAL A 48 -11.54 6.11 -20.18
N THR A 49 -12.45 7.06 -20.31
CA THR A 49 -12.75 8.07 -19.31
C THR A 49 -14.16 7.87 -18.78
N THR A 50 -14.33 7.85 -17.48
CA THR A 50 -15.65 7.84 -16.84
C THR A 50 -15.88 9.14 -16.10
N GLU A 51 -17.14 9.61 -16.13
CA GLU A 51 -17.62 10.76 -15.34
C GLU A 51 -18.22 10.34 -14.00
N GLU A 52 -18.33 9.04 -13.76
CA GLU A 52 -18.80 8.52 -12.49
C GLU A 52 -17.74 8.65 -11.42
N ASN A 53 -18.17 8.87 -10.19
CA ASN A 53 -17.24 8.84 -9.06
C ASN A 53 -16.86 7.39 -8.75
N VAL A 54 -15.68 7.01 -9.22
CA VAL A 54 -15.11 5.66 -9.00
C VAL A 54 -14.00 5.64 -7.94
N LYS A 55 -13.79 6.74 -7.24
CA LYS A 55 -12.83 6.82 -6.14
C LYS A 55 -13.20 5.81 -5.03
N GLU A 56 -12.19 5.20 -4.43
CA GLU A 56 -12.31 4.14 -3.41
C GLU A 56 -12.92 2.82 -3.92
N LEU A 57 -13.15 2.71 -5.23
CA LEU A 57 -13.52 1.46 -5.88
C LEU A 57 -12.28 0.73 -6.39
N PHE A 58 -12.50 -0.46 -6.91
CA PHE A 58 -11.43 -1.33 -7.41
C PHE A 58 -11.63 -1.63 -8.89
N TYR A 59 -10.55 -1.99 -9.58
CA TYR A 59 -10.61 -2.25 -11.01
C TYR A 59 -9.65 -3.32 -11.48
N THR A 60 -9.99 -3.90 -12.64
CA THR A 60 -9.13 -4.74 -13.47
C THR A 60 -9.34 -4.40 -14.93
N PHE A 61 -8.52 -4.99 -15.80
CA PHE A 61 -8.73 -4.98 -17.24
C PHE A 61 -9.10 -6.38 -17.74
N GLU A 62 -10.12 -6.48 -18.60
CA GLU A 62 -10.43 -7.69 -19.36
C GLU A 62 -9.87 -7.52 -20.78
N PHE A 63 -8.94 -8.37 -21.15
CA PHE A 63 -8.32 -8.42 -22.47
C PHE A 63 -8.95 -9.53 -23.30
N GLN A 64 -9.28 -9.23 -24.56
CA GLN A 64 -9.72 -10.23 -25.54
C GLN A 64 -8.60 -10.45 -26.57
N ARG A 65 -8.25 -11.72 -26.80
CA ARG A 65 -7.31 -12.13 -27.82
C ARG A 65 -7.63 -13.57 -28.29
N ASP A 66 -7.60 -13.82 -29.60
CA ASP A 66 -7.89 -15.13 -30.22
C ASP A 66 -9.19 -15.77 -29.71
N GLY A 67 -10.23 -14.95 -29.52
CA GLY A 67 -11.53 -15.36 -29.00
C GLY A 67 -11.56 -15.72 -27.52
N GLN A 68 -10.46 -15.56 -26.78
CA GLN A 68 -10.39 -15.77 -25.35
C GLN A 68 -10.41 -14.44 -24.60
N LYS A 69 -10.97 -14.46 -23.39
CA LYS A 69 -10.97 -13.33 -22.46
C LYS A 69 -10.14 -13.66 -21.23
N VAL A 70 -9.27 -12.75 -20.87
CA VAL A 70 -8.42 -12.85 -19.68
C VAL A 70 -8.57 -11.56 -18.87
N GLU A 71 -8.93 -11.71 -17.61
CA GLU A 71 -8.94 -10.61 -16.66
C GLU A 71 -7.58 -10.52 -15.96
N ALA A 72 -7.04 -9.31 -15.83
CA ALA A 72 -5.78 -9.08 -15.15
C ALA A 72 -5.77 -7.75 -14.38
N VAL A 73 -5.02 -7.72 -13.28
CA VAL A 73 -4.73 -6.50 -12.55
C VAL A 73 -3.82 -5.59 -13.36
N ASP A 74 -3.92 -4.29 -13.15
CA ASP A 74 -3.04 -3.31 -13.77
C ASP A 74 -1.63 -3.39 -13.18
N LEU A 75 -0.63 -3.65 -14.02
CA LEU A 75 0.78 -3.68 -13.62
C LEU A 75 1.29 -2.33 -13.07
N TYR A 76 0.61 -1.24 -13.38
CA TYR A 76 0.95 0.11 -12.95
C TYR A 76 0.01 0.63 -11.87
N ALA A 77 -0.81 -0.22 -11.27
CA ALA A 77 -1.66 0.17 -10.14
C ALA A 77 -0.81 0.78 -9.01
N LYS A 78 -1.27 1.91 -8.47
CA LYS A 78 -0.57 2.61 -7.38
C LYS A 78 -0.96 2.10 -6.00
N ALA A 79 -2.09 1.43 -5.92
CA ALA A 79 -2.58 0.73 -4.77
C ALA A 79 -3.39 -0.49 -5.25
N VAL A 80 -3.51 -1.48 -4.42
CA VAL A 80 -4.19 -2.73 -4.74
C VAL A 80 -5.12 -3.15 -3.60
N GLY A 81 -6.07 -4.00 -3.91
CA GLY A 81 -6.89 -4.70 -2.93
C GLY A 81 -6.20 -5.94 -2.40
N ILE A 82 -6.94 -6.78 -1.69
CA ILE A 82 -6.46 -8.00 -1.04
C ILE A 82 -5.68 -8.88 -2.02
N ASN A 83 -4.48 -9.28 -1.61
CA ASN A 83 -3.55 -10.13 -2.37
C ASN A 83 -3.22 -9.60 -3.78
N GLY A 84 -3.32 -8.28 -4.00
CA GLY A 84 -2.95 -7.67 -5.26
C GLY A 84 -3.85 -8.01 -6.46
N ASN A 85 -5.02 -8.60 -6.24
CA ASN A 85 -5.87 -9.12 -7.32
C ASN A 85 -6.67 -8.06 -8.07
N ARG A 86 -6.86 -6.87 -7.49
CA ARG A 86 -7.55 -5.73 -8.10
C ARG A 86 -6.79 -4.45 -7.80
N GLY A 87 -6.65 -3.57 -8.76
CA GLY A 87 -6.13 -2.22 -8.54
C GLY A 87 -7.12 -1.39 -7.72
N ALA A 88 -6.66 -0.58 -6.77
CA ALA A 88 -7.48 0.36 -6.02
C ALA A 88 -7.42 1.75 -6.65
N ILE A 89 -8.56 2.43 -6.74
CA ILE A 89 -8.70 3.76 -7.34
C ILE A 89 -8.63 4.80 -6.23
N ILE A 90 -7.44 5.32 -5.96
CA ILE A 90 -7.18 6.25 -4.86
C ILE A 90 -6.57 7.56 -5.35
N ASP A 91 -6.77 8.63 -4.60
CA ASP A 91 -6.00 9.86 -4.73
C ASP A 91 -4.85 9.84 -3.72
N LEU A 92 -3.61 9.66 -4.21
CA LEU A 92 -2.43 9.60 -3.35
C LEU A 92 -2.21 10.86 -2.52
N LYS A 93 -2.75 12.02 -2.93
CA LYS A 93 -2.64 13.25 -2.13
C LYS A 93 -3.44 13.19 -0.83
N GLU A 94 -4.48 12.37 -0.79
CA GLU A 94 -5.31 12.20 0.40
C GLU A 94 -4.75 11.13 1.36
N THR A 95 -3.71 10.41 0.94
CA THR A 95 -3.01 9.45 1.80
C THR A 95 -1.89 10.08 2.63
N ASP A 96 -1.53 11.32 2.33
CA ASP A 96 -0.51 12.04 3.08
C ASP A 96 -1.01 12.35 4.50
N PRO A 97 -0.30 11.98 5.56
CA PRO A 97 -0.66 12.34 6.92
C PRO A 97 -0.47 13.84 7.15
N GLU A 98 -1.13 14.36 8.19
CA GLU A 98 -0.96 15.76 8.60
C GLU A 98 0.52 16.09 8.84
N GLY A 99 0.98 17.22 8.28
CA GLY A 99 2.37 17.68 8.39
C GLY A 99 3.33 16.97 7.42
N TRP A 100 2.84 16.14 6.49
CA TRP A 100 3.70 15.43 5.53
C TRP A 100 4.53 16.39 4.66
N GLN A 101 3.93 17.49 4.19
CA GLN A 101 4.58 18.47 3.29
C GLN A 101 5.68 19.27 4.01
N GLU A 102 5.58 19.43 5.34
CA GLU A 102 6.57 20.11 6.17
C GLU A 102 7.66 19.14 6.66
N THR A 103 7.49 17.84 6.44
CA THR A 103 8.45 16.84 6.86
C THR A 103 9.63 16.78 5.89
N HIS A 104 10.82 17.03 6.41
CA HIS A 104 12.06 16.92 5.65
C HIS A 104 12.89 15.76 6.20
N GLY A 105 13.46 14.98 5.30
CA GLY A 105 14.41 13.93 5.67
C GLY A 105 15.62 14.50 6.43
N VAL A 106 16.23 13.71 7.29
CA VAL A 106 17.46 14.08 7.97
C VAL A 106 18.56 14.33 6.94
N GLY A 107 19.11 15.53 6.92
CA GLY A 107 20.24 15.87 6.04
C GLY A 107 21.44 14.98 6.36
N GLN A 108 21.94 14.27 5.36
CA GLN A 108 23.12 13.43 5.49
C GLN A 108 24.28 14.07 4.70
N GLN A 109 25.41 14.25 5.36
CA GLN A 109 26.59 14.85 4.74
C GLN A 109 27.39 13.83 3.92
N SER A 110 27.44 12.58 4.38
CA SER A 110 28.11 11.47 3.72
C SER A 110 27.35 10.18 3.89
N ILE A 111 27.39 9.29 2.90
CA ILE A 111 26.79 7.94 3.00
C ILE A 111 27.42 7.11 4.11
N THR A 112 28.68 7.40 4.46
CA THR A 112 29.39 6.75 5.57
C THR A 112 28.88 7.15 6.94
N ASP A 113 28.05 8.18 7.04
CA ASP A 113 27.41 8.62 8.27
C ASP A 113 26.09 7.87 8.53
N ALA A 114 25.69 6.99 7.62
CA ALA A 114 24.50 6.17 7.77
C ALA A 114 24.72 5.14 8.86
N TYR A 115 23.91 5.23 9.93
CA TYR A 115 23.84 4.22 10.99
C TYR A 115 22.48 3.56 10.90
N ILE A 116 22.46 2.39 10.28
CA ILE A 116 21.25 1.70 9.82
C ILE A 116 20.89 0.59 10.81
N TRP A 117 19.64 0.56 11.24
CA TRP A 117 19.05 -0.52 12.03
C TRP A 117 18.01 -1.26 11.20
N GLU A 118 18.27 -2.52 10.89
CA GLU A 118 17.30 -3.40 10.25
C GLU A 118 16.39 -4.02 11.30
N LEU A 119 15.07 -4.00 11.06
CA LEU A 119 14.09 -4.55 11.99
C LEU A 119 12.83 -5.03 11.27
N HIS A 120 12.13 -5.95 11.94
CA HIS A 120 10.80 -6.41 11.58
C HIS A 120 9.75 -5.62 12.37
N VAL A 121 8.65 -5.23 11.73
CA VAL A 121 7.62 -4.36 12.33
C VAL A 121 7.04 -4.96 13.61
N GLU A 122 6.67 -6.25 13.58
CA GLU A 122 6.10 -6.94 14.74
C GLU A 122 7.13 -7.09 15.86
N ASP A 123 8.33 -7.57 15.55
CA ASP A 123 9.38 -7.82 16.55
C ASP A 123 9.83 -6.54 17.25
N PHE A 124 9.74 -5.41 16.56
CA PHE A 124 10.11 -4.10 17.11
C PHE A 124 9.34 -3.75 18.38
N SER A 125 8.09 -4.17 18.51
CA SER A 125 7.21 -3.71 19.58
C SER A 125 6.25 -4.75 20.14
N GLY A 126 6.27 -5.99 19.63
CA GLY A 126 5.30 -7.03 19.96
C GLY A 126 5.34 -7.53 21.40
N ALA A 127 6.47 -7.37 22.09
CA ALA A 127 6.62 -7.82 23.46
C ALA A 127 5.68 -7.07 24.42
N GLU A 128 5.01 -7.80 25.34
CA GLU A 128 4.05 -7.22 26.29
C GLU A 128 4.68 -6.17 27.21
N ASN A 129 5.97 -6.29 27.48
CA ASN A 129 6.73 -5.37 28.32
C ASN A 129 7.44 -4.26 27.53
N SER A 130 7.16 -4.11 26.24
CA SER A 130 7.79 -3.07 25.38
C SER A 130 7.47 -1.64 25.80
N GLY A 131 6.43 -1.42 26.61
CA GLY A 131 5.94 -0.08 26.95
C GLY A 131 5.12 0.58 25.82
N ILE A 132 4.97 -0.08 24.69
CA ILE A 132 4.09 0.37 23.60
C ILE A 132 2.64 0.06 23.97
N SER A 133 1.73 0.97 23.60
CA SER A 133 0.29 0.80 23.80
C SER A 133 -0.21 -0.52 23.20
N PRO A 134 -1.06 -1.29 23.88
CA PRO A 134 -1.51 -2.60 23.42
C PRO A 134 -2.09 -2.62 22.01
N GLU A 135 -2.80 -1.55 21.63
CA GLU A 135 -3.41 -1.37 20.31
C GLU A 135 -2.39 -1.18 19.18
N ASN A 136 -1.18 -0.70 19.51
CA ASN A 136 -0.11 -0.40 18.54
C ASN A 136 1.02 -1.45 18.53
N ARG A 137 1.02 -2.39 19.49
CA ARG A 137 2.04 -3.44 19.54
C ARG A 137 2.07 -4.27 18.28
N GLY A 138 3.27 -4.51 17.76
CA GLY A 138 3.48 -5.27 16.54
C GLY A 138 2.98 -4.59 15.26
N LYS A 139 2.57 -3.32 15.33
CA LYS A 139 1.98 -2.59 14.20
C LYS A 139 2.82 -1.35 13.83
N TYR A 140 2.55 -0.82 12.64
CA TYR A 140 3.22 0.39 12.14
C TYR A 140 3.07 1.59 13.07
N LEU A 141 1.94 1.74 13.75
CA LEU A 141 1.70 2.85 14.67
C LEU A 141 2.61 2.82 15.90
N ALA A 142 3.26 1.70 16.23
CA ALA A 142 4.28 1.65 17.28
C ALA A 142 5.43 2.62 17.04
N PHE A 143 5.77 2.92 15.79
CA PHE A 143 6.81 3.89 15.43
C PHE A 143 6.44 5.34 15.74
N THR A 144 5.19 5.63 16.02
CA THR A 144 4.73 6.97 16.41
C THR A 144 4.88 7.24 17.91
N GLU A 145 5.09 6.21 18.73
CA GLU A 145 5.26 6.34 20.18
C GLU A 145 6.73 6.64 20.52
N LYS A 146 7.00 7.86 20.97
CA LYS A 146 8.36 8.43 21.02
C LYS A 146 9.06 8.33 22.38
N LYS A 147 8.35 7.97 23.46
CA LYS A 147 8.88 8.02 24.85
C LYS A 147 8.55 6.76 25.62
N THR A 148 8.78 5.60 25.00
CA THR A 148 8.46 4.31 25.58
C THR A 148 9.66 3.76 26.36
N HIS A 149 9.37 3.04 27.44
CA HIS A 149 10.33 2.40 28.32
C HIS A 149 9.86 0.99 28.66
N LEU A 150 10.78 0.16 29.10
CA LEU A 150 10.45 -1.18 29.55
C LEU A 150 9.44 -1.12 30.71
N VAL A 151 8.39 -1.91 30.65
CA VAL A 151 7.40 -1.96 31.72
C VAL A 151 8.08 -2.39 33.03
N GLY A 152 8.00 -1.53 34.04
CA GLY A 152 8.62 -1.74 35.33
C GLY A 152 10.06 -1.21 35.46
N ASP A 153 10.65 -0.65 34.41
CA ASP A 153 11.95 0.00 34.43
C ASP A 153 12.05 1.22 33.52
N GLU A 154 11.74 2.39 34.02
CA GLU A 154 11.78 3.64 33.25
C GLU A 154 13.19 4.06 32.80
N SER A 155 14.26 3.42 33.34
CA SER A 155 15.63 3.69 32.92
C SER A 155 16.00 3.01 31.59
N GLN A 156 15.18 2.10 31.10
CA GLN A 156 15.43 1.34 29.90
C GLN A 156 14.50 1.80 28.77
N PRO A 157 14.97 2.66 27.86
CA PRO A 157 14.17 3.08 26.71
C PRO A 157 13.89 1.92 25.78
N THR A 158 12.73 1.96 25.14
CA THR A 158 12.29 0.97 24.13
C THR A 158 11.85 1.67 22.87
N GLY A 159 11.57 0.91 21.82
CA GLY A 159 11.02 1.43 20.59
C GLY A 159 11.85 2.57 19.98
N MET A 160 11.18 3.61 19.52
CA MET A 160 11.85 4.78 18.92
C MET A 160 12.75 5.55 19.90
N ALA A 161 12.47 5.51 21.22
CA ALA A 161 13.33 6.11 22.23
C ALA A 161 14.69 5.42 22.28
N TYR A 162 14.72 4.10 22.21
CA TYR A 162 15.94 3.31 22.19
C TYR A 162 16.77 3.55 20.92
N LEU A 163 16.15 3.54 19.74
CA LEU A 163 16.84 3.80 18.47
C LEU A 163 17.51 5.19 18.48
N LYS A 164 16.80 6.18 19.04
CA LYS A 164 17.33 7.54 19.17
C LYS A 164 18.53 7.61 20.11
N GLU A 165 18.49 6.91 21.25
CA GLU A 165 19.60 6.84 22.19
C GLU A 165 20.85 6.21 21.57
N LEU A 166 20.67 5.17 20.76
CA LEU A 166 21.74 4.54 19.99
C LEU A 166 22.31 5.42 18.86
N GLY A 167 21.66 6.53 18.55
CA GLY A 167 22.09 7.40 17.44
C GLY A 167 21.73 6.86 16.05
N ILE A 168 20.79 5.92 15.97
CA ILE A 168 20.29 5.39 14.69
C ILE A 168 19.66 6.52 13.89
N ASN A 169 20.05 6.68 12.63
CA ASN A 169 19.52 7.69 11.72
C ASN A 169 18.78 7.11 10.51
N TYR A 170 18.86 5.79 10.28
CA TYR A 170 18.09 5.06 9.28
C TYR A 170 17.50 3.79 9.86
N VAL A 171 16.23 3.56 9.58
CA VAL A 171 15.57 2.28 9.86
C VAL A 171 15.32 1.58 8.52
N HIS A 172 15.85 0.36 8.40
CA HIS A 172 15.57 -0.54 7.29
C HIS A 172 14.51 -1.53 7.71
N LEU A 173 13.28 -1.32 7.26
CA LEU A 173 12.20 -2.25 7.53
C LEU A 173 12.38 -3.52 6.69
N LEU A 174 12.26 -4.69 7.32
CA LEU A 174 12.05 -5.94 6.59
C LEU A 174 10.79 -5.83 5.72
N PRO A 175 10.62 -6.69 4.69
CA PRO A 175 9.58 -6.48 3.67
C PRO A 175 8.23 -6.11 4.26
N ILE A 176 7.67 -5.02 3.76
CA ILE A 176 6.35 -4.47 4.12
C ILE A 176 5.41 -4.51 2.92
N PHE A 177 5.77 -5.28 1.89
CA PHE A 177 4.96 -5.48 0.69
C PHE A 177 3.84 -6.47 0.99
N ASP A 178 2.69 -6.23 0.37
CA ASP A 178 1.61 -7.20 0.36
C ASP A 178 2.07 -8.54 -0.24
N PHE A 179 1.55 -9.65 0.25
CA PHE A 179 1.86 -10.98 -0.21
C PHE A 179 0.59 -11.84 -0.14
N ASP A 180 0.56 -12.94 -0.89
CA ASP A 180 -0.58 -13.86 -0.90
C ASP A 180 -0.72 -14.55 0.46
N ASN A 181 -1.67 -14.09 1.25
CA ASN A 181 -1.94 -14.57 2.59
C ASN A 181 -3.43 -14.87 2.80
N ASP A 182 -3.75 -15.55 3.89
CA ASP A 182 -5.12 -15.76 4.36
C ASP A 182 -5.52 -14.64 5.32
N GLU A 183 -6.25 -13.65 4.82
CA GLU A 183 -6.76 -12.50 5.60
C GLU A 183 -7.64 -12.91 6.80
N THR A 184 -8.12 -14.15 6.83
CA THR A 184 -8.90 -14.69 7.95
C THR A 184 -8.02 -15.31 9.03
N SER A 185 -6.75 -15.56 8.73
CA SER A 185 -5.78 -16.13 9.65
C SER A 185 -5.16 -15.05 10.53
N SER A 186 -5.15 -15.24 11.85
CA SER A 186 -4.40 -14.38 12.77
C SER A 186 -2.91 -14.70 12.82
N ALA A 187 -2.45 -15.75 12.15
CA ALA A 187 -1.13 -16.32 12.37
C ALA A 187 0.00 -15.65 11.58
N TYR A 188 -0.23 -14.89 10.53
CA TYR A 188 0.80 -14.23 9.71
C TYR A 188 0.23 -13.06 8.89
N ASN A 189 -0.72 -12.35 9.43
CA ASN A 189 -1.32 -11.20 8.75
C ASN A 189 -0.52 -9.94 9.07
N TRP A 190 0.53 -9.68 8.30
CA TRP A 190 1.57 -8.68 8.56
C TRP A 190 1.51 -7.48 7.61
N GLY A 191 0.55 -7.49 6.72
CA GLY A 191 0.30 -6.45 5.73
C GLY A 191 -0.67 -5.37 6.16
#